data_350a98354c774821c9e06aa3d7d82106
#
_entry.id   350a98354c774821c9e06aa3d7d82106
#
_cell.length_a   1.000
_cell.length_b   1.000
_cell.length_c   1.000
_cell.angle_alpha   90.00
_cell.angle_beta   90.00
_cell.angle_gamma   90.00
#
_symmetry.space_group_name_H-M   'P 1'
#
loop_
_entity.id
_entity.type
_entity.pdbx_description
1 polymer ?
#
loop_
_entity_poly.entity_id
_entity_poly.type
_entity_poly.pdbx_seq_one_letter_code
_entity_poly.pdbx_strand_id
1 'polypeptide(L)'
;MGAPVSGAPALLAEHLSKTFGGERALDDVTFSVLPGEVHGLLGQNGSGKSTLIKVLSGFHHPDSGGELKIYGKDVGLPLAPGKFRQHGLAFVHQHLGLIPALNVLENFVVGDLATKQIGFINWGEERRKARETFARFNLNIDPTSRVADLPQVERALLAIVRAFEDIRAEQTEHGTPGILFLDEPTPFLPKEGVDQLFALVREIVAEGASVVFVSHDVD
;
A
#
# COMPACT_ATOMS: atom_id res chain seq x y z
N MET A 1 -26.41 -0.56 -2.11
CA MET A 1 -25.40 -0.10 -1.13
C MET A 1 -25.46 -1.07 0.05
N GLY A 2 -24.66 -2.15 0.01
CA GLY A 2 -24.54 -3.07 1.14
C GLY A 2 -23.48 -2.51 2.08
N ALA A 3 -23.88 -2.22 3.34
CA ALA A 3 -22.91 -1.96 4.40
C ALA A 3 -21.94 -3.15 4.51
N PRO A 4 -20.66 -2.94 4.89
CA PRO A 4 -19.74 -4.04 5.11
C PRO A 4 -20.34 -4.98 6.15
N VAL A 5 -20.34 -6.27 5.84
CA VAL A 5 -20.82 -7.32 6.75
C VAL A 5 -19.96 -7.22 8.01
N SER A 6 -20.57 -6.80 9.12
CA SER A 6 -19.92 -6.70 10.42
C SER A 6 -19.33 -8.06 10.78
N GLY A 7 -17.99 -8.17 10.75
CA GLY A 7 -17.24 -9.37 11.12
C GLY A 7 -16.42 -10.04 10.02
N ALA A 8 -16.56 -9.66 8.75
CA ALA A 8 -15.70 -10.21 7.68
C ALA A 8 -14.32 -9.55 7.68
N PRO A 9 -13.22 -10.31 7.48
CA PRO A 9 -11.89 -9.73 7.28
C PRO A 9 -11.87 -8.72 6.12
N ALA A 10 -11.03 -7.67 6.23
CA ALA A 10 -10.74 -6.77 5.13
C ALA A 10 -10.02 -7.52 4.00
N LEU A 11 -9.11 -8.43 4.37
CA LEU A 11 -8.45 -9.36 3.48
C LEU A 11 -8.44 -10.74 4.12
N LEU A 12 -8.79 -11.75 3.33
CA LEU A 12 -8.63 -13.16 3.68
C LEU A 12 -8.00 -13.88 2.48
N ALA A 13 -6.80 -14.37 2.68
CA ALA A 13 -6.10 -15.24 1.75
C ALA A 13 -6.03 -16.64 2.38
N GLU A 14 -6.53 -17.66 1.68
CA GLU A 14 -6.59 -19.04 2.18
C GLU A 14 -5.85 -19.98 1.23
N HIS A 15 -5.14 -20.93 1.81
CA HIS A 15 -4.46 -22.01 1.08
C HIS A 15 -3.48 -21.53 0.00
N LEU A 16 -2.83 -20.36 0.22
CA LEU A 16 -1.87 -19.84 -0.74
C LEU A 16 -0.57 -20.65 -0.71
N SER A 17 -0.23 -21.22 -1.86
CA SER A 17 1.04 -21.92 -2.08
C SER A 17 1.80 -21.29 -3.23
N LYS A 18 3.13 -21.32 -3.18
CA LYS A 18 4.00 -20.88 -4.26
C LYS A 18 5.29 -21.67 -4.29
N THR A 19 5.54 -22.30 -5.43
CA THR A 19 6.74 -23.11 -5.68
C THR A 19 7.61 -22.44 -6.76
N PHE A 20 8.92 -22.40 -6.53
CA PHE A 20 9.93 -21.95 -7.49
C PHE A 20 10.97 -23.04 -7.67
N GLY A 21 11.13 -23.58 -8.89
CA GLY A 21 12.17 -24.55 -9.20
C GLY A 21 12.18 -25.78 -8.28
N GLY A 22 11.02 -26.17 -7.75
CA GLY A 22 10.88 -27.31 -6.83
C GLY A 22 10.97 -26.93 -5.33
N GLU A 23 11.34 -25.70 -4.98
CA GLU A 23 11.35 -25.19 -3.61
C GLU A 23 10.04 -24.46 -3.31
N ARG A 24 9.39 -24.81 -2.21
CA ARG A 24 8.15 -24.18 -1.74
C ARG A 24 8.46 -22.92 -0.94
N ALA A 25 8.17 -21.76 -1.51
CA ALA A 25 8.32 -20.47 -0.85
C ALA A 25 7.08 -20.08 -0.02
N LEU A 26 5.89 -20.55 -0.40
CA LEU A 26 4.66 -20.52 0.39
C LEU A 26 4.08 -21.93 0.40
N ASP A 27 3.69 -22.42 1.57
CA ASP A 27 3.13 -23.76 1.76
C ASP A 27 1.83 -23.67 2.56
N ASP A 28 0.70 -23.72 1.85
CA ASP A 28 -0.66 -23.70 2.43
C ASP A 28 -0.89 -22.53 3.42
N VAL A 29 -0.46 -21.33 3.03
CA VAL A 29 -0.49 -20.15 3.89
C VAL A 29 -1.90 -19.57 3.94
N THR A 30 -2.42 -19.38 5.17
CA THR A 30 -3.62 -18.60 5.43
C THR A 30 -3.24 -17.29 6.13
N PHE A 31 -3.74 -16.17 5.61
CA PHE A 31 -3.43 -14.82 6.10
C PHE A 31 -4.69 -13.96 6.08
N SER A 32 -4.95 -13.25 7.17
CA SER A 32 -6.12 -12.39 7.29
C SER A 32 -5.79 -11.06 7.93
N VAL A 33 -6.50 -10.01 7.51
CA VAL A 33 -6.41 -8.65 8.06
C VAL A 33 -7.82 -8.18 8.39
N LEU A 34 -8.02 -7.63 9.58
CA LEU A 34 -9.31 -7.08 9.99
C LEU A 34 -9.50 -5.64 9.48
N PRO A 35 -10.75 -5.17 9.31
CA PRO A 35 -11.02 -3.79 8.97
C PRO A 35 -10.47 -2.81 10.02
N GLY A 36 -9.73 -1.78 9.56
CA GLY A 36 -9.15 -0.77 10.46
C GLY A 36 -8.03 -1.30 11.37
N GLU A 37 -7.45 -2.43 11.04
CA GLU A 37 -6.35 -3.04 11.79
C GLU A 37 -5.00 -2.51 11.34
N VAL A 38 -4.07 -2.36 12.30
CA VAL A 38 -2.64 -2.31 12.03
C VAL A 38 -2.08 -3.71 12.29
N HIS A 39 -1.80 -4.44 11.23
CA HIS A 39 -1.37 -5.83 11.27
C HIS A 39 0.14 -5.96 11.06
N GLY A 40 0.85 -6.67 11.92
CA GLY A 40 2.28 -6.98 11.78
C GLY A 40 2.51 -8.34 11.13
N LEU A 41 3.09 -8.36 9.93
CA LEU A 41 3.57 -9.58 9.27
C LEU A 41 5.08 -9.73 9.54
N LEU A 42 5.41 -10.46 10.60
CA LEU A 42 6.77 -10.61 11.09
C LEU A 42 7.35 -12.00 10.71
N GLY A 43 8.65 -12.06 10.51
CA GLY A 43 9.32 -13.33 10.24
C GLY A 43 10.73 -13.14 9.69
N GLN A 44 11.57 -14.14 9.87
CA GLN A 44 12.96 -14.12 9.38
C GLN A 44 13.07 -14.00 7.86
N ASN A 45 14.26 -13.64 7.37
CA ASN A 45 14.53 -13.67 5.93
C ASN A 45 14.34 -15.09 5.38
N GLY A 46 13.67 -15.19 4.22
CA GLY A 46 13.32 -16.49 3.63
C GLY A 46 12.01 -17.12 4.14
N SER A 47 11.29 -16.50 5.09
CA SER A 47 10.01 -17.05 5.61
C SER A 47 8.82 -16.88 4.64
N GLY A 48 9.02 -16.38 3.42
CA GLY A 48 7.96 -16.25 2.41
C GLY A 48 7.21 -14.91 2.40
N LYS A 49 7.48 -13.95 3.31
CA LYS A 49 6.79 -12.65 3.37
C LYS A 49 6.77 -11.90 2.04
N SER A 50 7.94 -11.70 1.45
CA SER A 50 8.06 -11.01 0.16
C SER A 50 7.38 -11.78 -0.98
N THR A 51 7.33 -13.11 -0.89
CA THR A 51 6.61 -13.95 -1.85
C THR A 51 5.10 -13.74 -1.71
N LEU A 52 4.58 -13.70 -0.48
CA LEU A 52 3.17 -13.40 -0.20
C LEU A 52 2.79 -12.02 -0.76
N ILE A 53 3.57 -10.98 -0.48
CA ILE A 53 3.35 -9.63 -1.02
C ILE A 53 3.35 -9.62 -2.55
N LYS A 54 4.28 -10.34 -3.18
CA LYS A 54 4.35 -10.45 -4.65
C LYS A 54 3.18 -11.22 -5.26
N VAL A 55 2.62 -12.19 -4.54
CA VAL A 55 1.39 -12.87 -4.95
C VAL A 55 0.20 -11.92 -4.85
N LEU A 56 0.04 -11.22 -3.72
CA LEU A 56 -1.05 -10.27 -3.49
C LEU A 56 -0.99 -9.04 -4.41
N SER A 57 0.20 -8.66 -4.87
CA SER A 57 0.39 -7.56 -5.85
C SER A 57 0.30 -8.01 -7.32
N GLY A 58 0.09 -9.31 -7.58
CA GLY A 58 -0.01 -9.88 -8.91
C GLY A 58 1.33 -10.03 -9.65
N PHE A 59 2.46 -9.85 -8.95
CA PHE A 59 3.79 -10.02 -9.54
C PHE A 59 4.17 -11.50 -9.67
N HIS A 60 3.70 -12.34 -8.75
CA HIS A 60 3.84 -13.80 -8.81
C HIS A 60 2.47 -14.46 -8.87
N HIS A 61 2.36 -15.47 -9.74
CA HIS A 61 1.19 -16.33 -9.77
C HIS A 61 1.30 -17.38 -8.66
N PRO A 62 0.32 -17.53 -7.77
CA PRO A 62 0.29 -18.62 -6.81
C PRO A 62 0.13 -19.97 -7.54
N ASP A 63 0.42 -21.06 -6.85
CA ASP A 63 0.05 -22.38 -7.28
C ASP A 63 -1.49 -22.53 -7.21
N SER A 64 -2.05 -23.54 -7.84
CA SER A 64 -3.50 -23.75 -7.85
C SER A 64 -4.06 -24.11 -6.47
N GLY A 65 -5.30 -23.71 -6.19
CA GLY A 65 -6.05 -24.07 -4.99
C GLY A 65 -6.14 -22.97 -3.91
N GLY A 66 -5.42 -21.87 -4.07
CA GLY A 66 -5.54 -20.73 -3.16
C GLY A 66 -6.75 -19.84 -3.48
N GLU A 67 -7.30 -19.20 -2.45
CA GLU A 67 -8.41 -18.26 -2.54
C GLU A 67 -8.01 -16.90 -1.94
N LEU A 68 -8.56 -15.83 -2.52
CA LEU A 68 -8.41 -14.47 -2.01
C LEU A 68 -9.77 -13.79 -1.94
N LYS A 69 -10.09 -13.24 -0.78
CA LYS A 69 -11.29 -12.44 -0.55
C LYS A 69 -10.91 -11.07 -0.01
N ILE A 70 -11.54 -10.02 -0.52
CA ILE A 70 -11.36 -8.65 -0.04
C ILE A 70 -12.73 -8.12 0.36
N TYR A 71 -12.90 -7.78 1.63
CA TYR A 71 -14.18 -7.42 2.24
C TYR A 71 -15.29 -8.43 1.90
N GLY A 72 -14.96 -9.72 1.95
CA GLY A 72 -15.87 -10.82 1.67
C GLY A 72 -16.19 -11.05 0.19
N LYS A 73 -15.63 -10.29 -0.73
CA LYS A 73 -15.78 -10.49 -2.18
C LYS A 73 -14.65 -11.36 -2.70
N ASP A 74 -14.99 -12.38 -3.46
CA ASP A 74 -13.98 -13.23 -4.11
C ASP A 74 -13.18 -12.44 -5.14
N VAL A 75 -11.87 -12.58 -5.08
CA VAL A 75 -10.91 -11.99 -6.00
C VAL A 75 -10.18 -13.11 -6.73
N GLY A 76 -10.34 -13.17 -8.04
CA GLY A 76 -9.73 -14.22 -8.85
C GLY A 76 -8.20 -14.19 -8.79
N LEU A 77 -7.60 -15.33 -8.53
CA LEU A 77 -6.15 -15.53 -8.62
C LEU A 77 -5.78 -16.27 -9.92
N PRO A 78 -4.66 -15.96 -10.55
CA PRO A 78 -3.69 -14.90 -10.18
C PRO A 78 -4.20 -13.51 -10.51
N LEU A 79 -3.84 -12.52 -9.68
CA LEU A 79 -4.05 -11.11 -9.99
C LEU A 79 -3.17 -10.68 -11.16
N ALA A 80 -3.72 -9.95 -12.11
CA ALA A 80 -2.90 -9.30 -13.12
C ALA A 80 -2.11 -8.12 -12.50
N PRO A 81 -0.88 -7.86 -12.97
CA PRO A 81 -0.07 -6.74 -12.48
C PRO A 81 -0.83 -5.42 -12.52
N GLY A 82 -0.79 -4.67 -11.41
CA GLY A 82 -1.49 -3.38 -11.25
C GLY A 82 -2.98 -3.47 -10.95
N LYS A 83 -3.64 -4.62 -11.13
CA LYS A 83 -5.08 -4.80 -10.83
C LYS A 83 -5.39 -4.81 -9.33
N PHE A 84 -4.40 -5.01 -8.48
CA PHE A 84 -4.56 -4.95 -7.04
C PHE A 84 -5.19 -3.62 -6.55
N ARG A 85 -4.91 -2.49 -7.24
CA ARG A 85 -5.48 -1.18 -6.91
C ARG A 85 -7.00 -1.17 -7.02
N GLN A 86 -7.57 -1.80 -8.05
CA GLN A 86 -9.02 -1.92 -8.25
C GLN A 86 -9.72 -2.68 -7.12
N HIS A 87 -8.97 -3.47 -6.36
CA HIS A 87 -9.44 -4.17 -5.18
C HIS A 87 -9.13 -3.42 -3.87
N GLY A 88 -8.66 -2.18 -3.95
CA GLY A 88 -8.34 -1.37 -2.78
C GLY A 88 -7.05 -1.77 -2.08
N LEU A 89 -6.12 -2.45 -2.75
CA LEU A 89 -4.81 -2.76 -2.22
C LEU A 89 -3.77 -1.74 -2.72
N ALA A 90 -2.86 -1.32 -1.84
CA ALA A 90 -1.65 -0.59 -2.23
C ALA A 90 -0.42 -1.15 -1.53
N PHE A 91 0.72 -1.00 -2.19
CA PHE A 91 2.00 -1.52 -1.72
C PHE A 91 3.06 -0.43 -1.77
N VAL A 92 3.69 -0.18 -0.63
CA VAL A 92 4.88 0.65 -0.52
C VAL A 92 6.05 -0.27 -0.23
N HIS A 93 6.89 -0.48 -1.24
CA HIS A 93 8.10 -1.30 -1.12
C HIS A 93 9.26 -0.47 -0.59
N GLN A 94 10.33 -1.12 -0.17
CA GLN A 94 11.57 -0.51 0.32
C GLN A 94 12.12 0.60 -0.60
N HIS A 95 11.93 0.50 -1.91
CA HIS A 95 12.35 1.50 -2.90
C HIS A 95 11.33 2.64 -3.10
N LEU A 96 10.28 2.73 -2.26
CA LEU A 96 9.27 3.78 -2.19
C LEU A 96 8.49 4.07 -3.49
N GLY A 97 8.93 3.60 -4.65
CA GLY A 97 8.29 3.84 -5.95
C GLY A 97 8.21 5.32 -6.35
N LEU A 98 9.04 6.18 -5.76
CA LEU A 98 9.16 7.60 -6.12
C LEU A 98 10.18 7.79 -7.23
N ILE A 99 9.96 8.78 -8.08
CA ILE A 99 10.89 9.18 -9.14
C ILE A 99 11.76 10.34 -8.62
N PRO A 100 13.04 10.11 -8.29
CA PRO A 100 13.87 11.12 -7.61
C PRO A 100 14.10 12.39 -8.44
N ALA A 101 14.11 12.27 -9.76
CA ALA A 101 14.34 13.37 -10.68
C ALA A 101 13.16 14.35 -10.77
N LEU A 102 11.97 13.91 -10.42
CA LEU A 102 10.75 14.70 -10.43
C LEU A 102 10.55 15.43 -9.10
N ASN A 103 9.75 16.52 -9.11
CA ASN A 103 9.32 17.16 -7.88
C ASN A 103 8.19 16.36 -7.19
N VAL A 104 7.83 16.76 -5.99
CA VAL A 104 6.80 16.12 -5.18
C VAL A 104 5.45 16.10 -5.89
N LEU A 105 5.02 17.23 -6.45
CA LEU A 105 3.75 17.35 -7.16
C LEU A 105 3.70 16.43 -8.38
N GLU A 106 4.77 16.41 -9.17
CA GLU A 106 4.87 15.52 -10.33
C GLU A 106 4.78 14.05 -9.94
N ASN A 107 5.39 13.66 -8.79
CA ASN A 107 5.28 12.29 -8.26
C ASN A 107 3.85 11.92 -7.86
N PHE A 108 3.05 12.86 -7.38
CA PHE A 108 1.62 12.63 -7.10
C PHE A 108 0.82 12.44 -8.39
N VAL A 109 1.06 13.27 -9.39
CA VAL A 109 0.30 13.28 -10.64
C VAL A 109 0.65 12.08 -11.54
N VAL A 110 1.92 11.63 -11.54
CA VAL A 110 2.36 10.51 -12.40
C VAL A 110 1.61 9.20 -12.08
N GLY A 111 1.24 8.96 -10.81
CA GLY A 111 0.38 7.83 -10.43
C GLY A 111 -0.98 7.86 -11.15
N ASP A 112 -1.58 9.03 -11.20
CA ASP A 112 -2.87 9.27 -11.85
C ASP A 112 -2.82 9.14 -13.38
N LEU A 113 -1.71 9.56 -14.01
CA LEU A 113 -1.54 9.50 -15.47
C LEU A 113 -1.50 8.07 -16.01
N ALA A 114 -1.06 7.11 -15.19
CA ALA A 114 -1.05 5.70 -15.58
C ALA A 114 -2.45 5.08 -15.67
N THR A 115 -3.45 5.71 -15.06
CA THR A 115 -4.82 5.18 -14.92
C THR A 115 -5.87 6.02 -15.63
N LYS A 116 -5.62 7.32 -15.84
CA LYS A 116 -6.58 8.25 -16.46
C LYS A 116 -6.19 8.54 -17.91
N GLN A 117 -7.21 8.74 -18.78
CA GLN A 117 -6.98 9.21 -20.14
C GLN A 117 -6.25 10.56 -20.11
N ILE A 118 -5.22 10.69 -20.95
CA ILE A 118 -4.34 11.86 -21.02
C ILE A 118 -5.18 13.07 -21.42
N GLY A 119 -5.44 13.95 -20.46
CA GLY A 119 -6.01 15.28 -20.65
C GLY A 119 -4.99 16.37 -20.30
N PHE A 120 -5.39 17.62 -20.41
CA PHE A 120 -4.56 18.72 -19.90
C PHE A 120 -4.51 18.69 -18.38
N ILE A 121 -3.30 18.64 -17.79
CA ILE A 121 -3.10 18.68 -16.35
C ILE A 121 -3.28 20.13 -15.88
N ASN A 122 -4.23 20.35 -14.97
CA ASN A 122 -4.38 21.61 -14.27
C ASN A 122 -3.43 21.66 -13.06
N TRP A 123 -2.17 22.08 -13.28
CA TRP A 123 -1.16 22.13 -12.25
C TRP A 123 -1.53 23.00 -11.02
N GLY A 124 -2.38 23.99 -11.21
CA GLY A 124 -2.89 24.82 -10.11
C GLY A 124 -3.79 24.04 -9.18
N GLU A 125 -4.69 23.24 -9.74
CA GLU A 125 -5.59 22.38 -9.00
C GLU A 125 -4.83 21.22 -8.32
N GLU A 126 -3.93 20.56 -9.03
CA GLU A 126 -3.13 19.47 -8.45
C GLU A 126 -2.24 19.95 -7.30
N ARG A 127 -1.67 21.16 -7.40
CA ARG A 127 -0.93 21.76 -6.28
C ARG A 127 -1.82 22.06 -5.08
N ARG A 128 -3.04 22.49 -5.30
CA ARG A 128 -4.00 22.73 -4.21
C ARG A 128 -4.35 21.40 -3.51
N LYS A 129 -4.67 20.37 -4.27
CA LYS A 129 -4.97 19.01 -3.76
C LYS A 129 -3.79 18.46 -2.94
N ALA A 130 -2.56 18.55 -3.47
CA ALA A 130 -1.37 18.10 -2.76
C ALA A 130 -1.19 18.82 -1.42
N ARG A 131 -1.35 20.14 -1.38
CA ARG A 131 -1.27 20.92 -0.12
C ARG A 131 -2.36 20.54 0.87
N GLU A 132 -3.60 20.32 0.43
CA GLU A 132 -4.70 19.88 1.27
C GLU A 132 -4.42 18.49 1.85
N THR A 133 -3.90 17.57 1.04
CA THR A 133 -3.49 16.24 1.48
C THR A 133 -2.36 16.32 2.51
N PHE A 134 -1.32 17.12 2.25
CA PHE A 134 -0.21 17.27 3.20
C PHE A 134 -0.65 17.90 4.52
N ALA A 135 -1.53 18.91 4.46
CA ALA A 135 -2.09 19.53 5.67
C ALA A 135 -2.91 18.51 6.49
N ARG A 136 -3.69 17.66 5.84
CA ARG A 136 -4.48 16.60 6.49
C ARG A 136 -3.61 15.62 7.27
N PHE A 137 -2.46 15.24 6.72
CA PHE A 137 -1.52 14.31 7.35
C PHE A 137 -0.39 15.02 8.12
N ASN A 138 -0.52 16.32 8.37
CA ASN A 138 0.46 17.14 9.07
C ASN A 138 1.88 17.00 8.48
N LEU A 139 1.99 16.89 7.16
CA LEU A 139 3.24 16.82 6.44
C LEU A 139 3.68 18.22 5.99
N ASN A 140 4.88 18.63 6.41
CA ASN A 140 5.47 19.90 6.00
C ASN A 140 6.41 19.71 4.80
N ILE A 141 5.85 19.28 3.66
CA ILE A 141 6.59 19.03 2.43
C ILE A 141 6.18 20.06 1.37
N ASP A 142 7.17 20.76 0.78
CA ASP A 142 6.91 21.67 -0.34
C ASP A 142 6.64 20.87 -1.63
N PRO A 143 5.46 21.00 -2.26
CA PRO A 143 5.14 20.34 -3.52
C PRO A 143 6.11 20.61 -4.68
N THR A 144 6.89 21.70 -4.60
CA THR A 144 7.84 22.07 -5.65
C THR A 144 9.25 21.51 -5.44
N SER A 145 9.53 20.97 -4.25
CA SER A 145 10.83 20.36 -3.93
C SER A 145 11.07 19.10 -4.77
N ARG A 146 12.30 18.90 -5.21
CA ARG A 146 12.69 17.65 -5.87
C ARG A 146 12.73 16.52 -4.85
N VAL A 147 12.21 15.36 -5.23
CA VAL A 147 12.19 14.19 -4.35
C VAL A 147 13.61 13.74 -3.96
N ALA A 148 14.59 13.89 -4.85
CA ALA A 148 16.00 13.59 -4.54
C ALA A 148 16.56 14.42 -3.37
N ASP A 149 16.06 15.63 -3.18
CA ASP A 149 16.58 16.60 -2.19
C ASP A 149 15.83 16.46 -0.83
N LEU A 150 14.76 15.67 -0.76
CA LEU A 150 14.02 15.45 0.48
C LEU A 150 14.81 14.55 1.45
N PRO A 151 14.71 14.81 2.77
CA PRO A 151 15.13 13.85 3.78
C PRO A 151 14.48 12.49 3.59
N GLN A 152 15.14 11.42 4.03
CA GLN A 152 14.65 10.05 3.88
C GLN A 152 13.27 9.83 4.53
N VAL A 153 13.06 10.42 5.70
CA VAL A 153 11.77 10.38 6.41
C VAL A 153 10.65 10.98 5.55
N GLU A 154 10.88 12.17 5.00
CA GLU A 154 9.89 12.86 4.16
C GLU A 154 9.58 12.06 2.90
N ARG A 155 10.59 11.42 2.30
CA ARG A 155 10.37 10.51 1.15
C ARG A 155 9.51 9.31 1.53
N ALA A 156 9.75 8.70 2.69
CA ALA A 156 8.95 7.57 3.16
C ALA A 156 7.49 7.99 3.40
N LEU A 157 7.27 9.08 4.14
CA LEU A 157 5.93 9.61 4.41
C LEU A 157 5.20 10.00 3.12
N LEU A 158 5.90 10.65 2.18
CA LEU A 158 5.37 11.01 0.86
C LEU A 158 4.89 9.79 0.08
N ALA A 159 5.69 8.72 0.05
CA ALA A 159 5.36 7.49 -0.65
C ALA A 159 4.11 6.81 -0.05
N ILE A 160 4.01 6.81 1.27
CA ILE A 160 2.87 6.23 2.00
C ILE A 160 1.59 7.03 1.73
N VAL A 161 1.65 8.36 1.83
CA VAL A 161 0.49 9.23 1.57
C VAL A 161 0.04 9.10 0.12
N ARG A 162 0.97 9.07 -0.84
CA ARG A 162 0.62 8.85 -2.25
C ARG A 162 -0.09 7.52 -2.46
N ALA A 163 0.46 6.42 -1.91
CA ALA A 163 -0.15 5.10 -2.03
C ALA A 163 -1.54 5.05 -1.37
N PHE A 164 -1.73 5.76 -0.26
CA PHE A 164 -3.03 5.86 0.40
C PHE A 164 -4.03 6.68 -0.44
N GLU A 165 -3.62 7.80 -1.04
CA GLU A 165 -4.51 8.57 -1.93
C GLU A 165 -4.90 7.76 -3.18
N ASP A 166 -4.00 6.94 -3.73
CA ASP A 166 -4.33 6.02 -4.83
C ASP A 166 -5.49 5.08 -4.43
N ILE A 167 -5.43 4.47 -3.23
CA ILE A 167 -6.52 3.60 -2.74
C ILE A 167 -7.79 4.41 -2.50
N ARG A 168 -7.67 5.60 -1.93
CA ARG A 168 -8.81 6.43 -1.59
C ARG A 168 -9.57 6.90 -2.83
N ALA A 169 -8.89 7.16 -3.92
CA ALA A 169 -9.52 7.47 -5.20
C ALA A 169 -10.39 6.29 -5.70
N GLU A 170 -9.88 5.07 -5.60
CA GLU A 170 -10.63 3.86 -5.96
C GLU A 170 -11.78 3.56 -4.99
N GLN A 171 -11.64 3.89 -3.70
CA GLN A 171 -12.72 3.75 -2.69
C GLN A 171 -13.96 4.55 -3.05
N THR A 172 -13.79 5.72 -3.65
CA THR A 172 -14.90 6.59 -4.07
C THR A 172 -15.79 5.88 -5.09
N GLU A 173 -15.24 4.96 -5.88
CA GLU A 173 -15.98 4.18 -6.86
C GLU A 173 -16.59 2.88 -6.28
N HIS A 174 -15.94 2.24 -5.30
CA HIS A 174 -16.31 0.90 -4.82
C HIS A 174 -16.79 0.82 -3.38
N GLY A 175 -16.64 1.90 -2.58
CA GLY A 175 -17.23 2.05 -1.25
C GLY A 175 -16.61 1.17 -0.14
N THR A 176 -15.45 0.54 -0.39
CA THR A 176 -14.74 -0.28 0.60
C THR A 176 -13.46 0.42 1.06
N PRO A 177 -13.14 0.43 2.37
CA PRO A 177 -11.86 0.94 2.85
C PRO A 177 -10.69 0.17 2.23
N GLY A 178 -9.53 0.85 2.06
CA GLY A 178 -8.36 0.25 1.45
C GLY A 178 -7.48 -0.52 2.43
N ILE A 179 -6.53 -1.27 1.88
CA ILE A 179 -5.51 -1.99 2.64
C ILE A 179 -4.14 -1.60 2.11
N LEU A 180 -3.31 -1.02 2.97
CA LEU A 180 -1.99 -0.53 2.65
C LEU A 180 -0.93 -1.48 3.20
N PHE A 181 -0.08 -2.01 2.34
CA PHE A 181 1.07 -2.83 2.70
C PHE A 181 2.34 -1.98 2.71
N LEU A 182 3.04 -1.97 3.83
CA LEU A 182 4.31 -1.29 4.04
C LEU A 182 5.41 -2.33 4.19
N ASP A 183 6.23 -2.50 3.16
CA ASP A 183 7.31 -3.48 3.12
C ASP A 183 8.61 -2.85 3.63
N GLU A 184 8.99 -3.20 4.86
CA GLU A 184 10.15 -2.70 5.57
C GLU A 184 10.25 -1.16 5.59
N PRO A 185 9.25 -0.45 6.11
CA PRO A 185 9.22 1.02 6.04
C PRO A 185 10.15 1.70 7.05
N THR A 186 10.63 1.00 8.06
CA THR A 186 11.42 1.55 9.18
C THR A 186 12.94 1.45 9.04
N PRO A 187 13.54 0.49 8.30
CA PRO A 187 14.99 0.42 8.18
C PRO A 187 15.55 1.76 7.70
N PHE A 188 16.56 2.25 8.38
CA PHE A 188 17.24 3.53 8.09
C PHE A 188 16.49 4.80 8.50
N LEU A 189 15.32 4.72 9.15
CA LEU A 189 14.69 5.89 9.75
C LEU A 189 15.24 6.14 11.16
N PRO A 190 15.56 7.39 11.51
CA PRO A 190 15.86 7.75 12.90
C PRO A 190 14.59 7.58 13.75
N LYS A 191 14.75 7.51 15.08
CA LYS A 191 13.63 7.28 16.00
C LYS A 191 12.47 8.25 15.80
N GLU A 192 12.79 9.54 15.63
CA GLU A 192 11.79 10.59 15.38
C GLU A 192 11.04 10.35 14.05
N GLY A 193 11.72 9.80 13.05
CA GLY A 193 11.10 9.42 11.78
C GLY A 193 10.17 8.22 11.91
N VAL A 194 10.52 7.26 12.75
CA VAL A 194 9.65 6.12 13.09
C VAL A 194 8.38 6.60 13.81
N ASP A 195 8.52 7.52 14.77
CA ASP A 195 7.39 8.12 15.48
C ASP A 195 6.44 8.87 14.52
N GLN A 196 6.98 9.61 13.54
CA GLN A 196 6.20 10.27 12.49
C GLN A 196 5.49 9.28 11.58
N LEU A 197 6.16 8.20 11.19
CA LEU A 197 5.56 7.13 10.40
C LEU A 197 4.37 6.50 11.12
N PHE A 198 4.52 6.16 12.41
CA PHE A 198 3.41 5.60 13.18
C PHE A 198 2.28 6.60 13.43
N ALA A 199 2.59 7.89 13.55
CA ALA A 199 1.57 8.93 13.62
C ALA A 199 0.75 8.96 12.32
N LEU A 200 1.41 8.98 11.16
CA LEU A 200 0.75 8.91 9.85
C LEU A 200 -0.11 7.66 9.69
N VAL A 201 0.41 6.50 10.10
CA VAL A 201 -0.36 5.24 10.02
C VAL A 201 -1.63 5.31 10.87
N ARG A 202 -1.58 5.90 12.07
CA ARG A 202 -2.77 6.10 12.90
C ARG A 202 -3.82 7.00 12.23
N GLU A 203 -3.39 8.05 11.53
CA GLU A 203 -4.31 8.90 10.76
C GLU A 203 -4.97 8.12 9.61
N ILE A 204 -4.17 7.34 8.86
CA ILE A 204 -4.67 6.49 7.76
C ILE A 204 -5.71 5.47 8.28
N VAL A 205 -5.44 4.85 9.42
CA VAL A 205 -6.37 3.89 10.04
C VAL A 205 -7.62 4.60 10.58
N ALA A 206 -7.49 5.81 11.11
CA ALA A 206 -8.64 6.61 11.56
C ALA A 206 -9.57 7.00 10.38
N GLU A 207 -9.04 7.08 9.15
CA GLU A 207 -9.84 7.23 7.93
C GLU A 207 -10.48 5.91 7.43
N GLY A 208 -10.28 4.80 8.14
CA GLY A 208 -10.93 3.51 7.93
C GLY A 208 -10.10 2.48 7.16
N ALA A 209 -8.91 2.81 6.67
CA ALA A 209 -8.05 1.85 6.00
C ALA A 209 -7.41 0.86 6.99
N SER A 210 -7.01 -0.31 6.50
CA SER A 210 -6.16 -1.24 7.24
C SER A 210 -4.71 -1.11 6.77
N VAL A 211 -3.75 -1.32 7.67
CA VAL A 211 -2.32 -1.23 7.34
C VAL A 211 -1.60 -2.50 7.75
N VAL A 212 -0.83 -3.08 6.84
CA VAL A 212 0.01 -4.24 7.08
C VAL A 212 1.47 -3.82 7.07
N PHE A 213 2.12 -3.94 8.22
CA PHE A 213 3.58 -3.79 8.33
C PHE A 213 4.26 -5.11 8.07
N VAL A 214 5.17 -5.14 7.12
CA VAL A 214 6.02 -6.30 6.86
C VAL A 214 7.42 -6.00 7.36
N SER A 215 7.91 -6.78 8.31
CA SER A 215 9.25 -6.60 8.89
C SER A 215 9.94 -7.93 9.15
N HIS A 216 11.26 -7.90 9.17
CA HIS A 216 12.07 -9.01 9.62
C HIS A 216 12.55 -8.83 11.07
N ASP A 217 12.44 -7.62 11.63
CA ASP A 217 12.76 -7.32 13.03
C ASP A 217 11.54 -7.48 13.92
N VAL A 218 11.76 -8.06 15.09
CA VAL A 218 10.73 -8.38 16.10
C VAL A 218 10.91 -7.49 17.35
N ASP A 219 11.93 -6.61 17.33
CA ASP A 219 12.28 -5.71 18.45
C ASP A 219 11.74 -4.30 18.28
#